data_80f6cd7c3f35a9b7f3b76790fdf6ac81
#
_entry.id   80f6cd7c3f35a9b7f3b76790fdf6ac81
#
_cell.length_a   1.000
_cell.length_b   1.000
_cell.length_c   1.000
_cell.angle_alpha   90.00
_cell.angle_beta   90.00
_cell.angle_gamma   90.00
#
_symmetry.space_group_name_H-M   'P 1'
#
loop_
_entity.id
_entity.type
_entity.pdbx_description
1 polymer ?
#
loop_
_entity_poly.entity_id
_entity_poly.type
_entity_poly.pdbx_seq_one_letter_code
_entity_poly.pdbx_strand_id
1 'polypeptide(L)'
;MPPPVTSTGSVFSLRLTSDFAVSAHGFKLYYEELQISACGNPGVPPKGILVGTRFNVGDKIHYSCVTGYVLDGHPQLTCVTNAEKGAVWDFPVPICRAEDTCGDTLRGSSGIISSPNFPSEYYNSADCTWTILADPGDTISIIFTDFQTEEKYDYLEVEGSEPPTIWLSGMNVPSPIVSNKNWLRLHFVTDSNHRYRGFSAHYQGKPLFQSPQRHLGRSFLTT
;
A
#
# COMPACT_ATOMS: atom_id res chain seq x y z
N MET A 1 13.77 30.16 29.37
CA MET A 1 13.64 29.77 27.95
C MET A 1 12.56 28.69 27.84
N PRO A 2 11.68 28.73 26.84
CA PRO A 2 10.73 27.67 26.63
C PRO A 2 11.49 26.39 26.20
N PRO A 3 10.90 25.17 26.44
CA PRO A 3 11.50 23.93 26.04
C PRO A 3 11.47 23.78 24.49
N PRO A 4 12.33 22.91 23.91
CA PRO A 4 12.27 22.59 22.49
C PRO A 4 10.92 22.04 22.09
N VAL A 5 10.47 22.39 20.90
CA VAL A 5 9.21 21.91 20.31
C VAL A 5 9.54 21.16 19.01
N THR A 6 8.99 19.97 18.83
CA THR A 6 9.15 19.17 17.60
C THR A 6 7.85 19.15 16.81
N SER A 7 7.96 19.25 15.48
CA SER A 7 6.84 19.07 14.55
C SER A 7 6.67 17.59 14.19
N THR A 8 5.44 17.15 13.99
CA THR A 8 5.10 15.82 13.47
C THR A 8 5.05 15.77 11.95
N GLY A 9 5.21 16.91 11.27
CA GLY A 9 5.18 17.05 9.83
C GLY A 9 6.32 17.91 9.29
N SER A 10 6.38 18.03 7.96
CA SER A 10 7.40 18.80 7.24
C SER A 10 7.20 20.33 7.31
N VAL A 11 6.11 20.80 7.89
CA VAL A 11 5.76 22.22 8.01
C VAL A 11 5.66 22.62 9.48
N PHE A 12 6.39 23.65 9.85
CA PHE A 12 6.32 24.27 11.16
C PHE A 12 5.93 25.75 10.98
N SER A 13 4.78 26.15 11.48
CA SER A 13 4.31 27.53 11.39
C SER A 13 4.45 28.26 12.72
N LEU A 14 5.07 29.42 12.68
CA LEU A 14 5.23 30.30 13.82
C LEU A 14 4.45 31.59 13.58
N ARG A 15 3.73 32.04 14.60
CA ARG A 15 3.01 33.32 14.58
C ARG A 15 3.43 34.16 15.77
N LEU A 16 3.97 35.34 15.50
CA LEU A 16 4.24 36.37 16.50
C LEU A 16 3.14 37.43 16.44
N THR A 17 2.57 37.77 17.58
CA THR A 17 1.64 38.89 17.74
C THR A 17 2.16 39.80 18.84
N SER A 18 2.17 41.10 18.59
CA SER A 18 2.50 42.13 19.59
C SER A 18 1.43 43.21 19.59
N ASP A 19 1.32 43.95 20.69
CA ASP A 19 0.55 45.17 20.75
C ASP A 19 1.35 46.39 20.22
N PHE A 20 0.82 47.58 20.38
CA PHE A 20 1.45 48.83 19.89
C PHE A 20 2.20 49.59 20.97
N ALA A 21 2.23 49.12 22.22
CA ALA A 21 2.59 49.97 23.34
C ALA A 21 4.08 49.97 23.69
N VAL A 22 4.74 48.82 23.80
CA VAL A 22 6.13 48.71 24.23
C VAL A 22 6.89 47.70 23.36
N SER A 23 8.03 48.15 22.82
CA SER A 23 8.94 47.27 22.07
C SER A 23 9.94 46.58 22.98
N ALA A 24 10.20 45.31 22.76
CA ALA A 24 11.17 44.48 23.43
C ALA A 24 12.12 43.78 22.45
N HIS A 25 13.14 43.08 22.95
CA HIS A 25 14.15 42.44 22.09
C HIS A 25 13.65 41.29 21.21
N GLY A 26 12.43 40.84 21.39
CA GLY A 26 11.89 39.71 20.66
C GLY A 26 12.55 38.38 21.02
N PHE A 27 12.64 37.50 20.06
CA PHE A 27 13.23 36.17 20.25
C PHE A 27 14.12 35.79 19.07
N LYS A 28 15.04 34.86 19.33
CA LYS A 28 15.83 34.16 18.31
C LYS A 28 15.57 32.67 18.43
N LEU A 29 15.25 32.04 17.32
CA LEU A 29 14.91 30.63 17.22
C LEU A 29 15.95 29.92 16.35
N TYR A 30 16.38 28.76 16.80
CA TYR A 30 17.19 27.84 16.01
C TYR A 30 16.30 26.65 15.67
N TYR A 31 16.38 26.17 14.46
CA TYR A 31 15.70 24.96 14.03
C TYR A 31 16.72 23.98 13.44
N GLU A 32 16.42 22.72 13.59
CA GLU A 32 17.17 21.59 13.06
C GLU A 32 16.21 20.64 12.38
N GLU A 33 16.56 20.19 11.18
CA GLU A 33 15.82 19.16 10.48
C GLU A 33 16.22 17.80 11.04
N LEU A 34 15.28 17.10 11.68
CA LEU A 34 15.48 15.75 12.16
C LEU A 34 15.41 14.78 11.01
N GLN A 35 16.54 14.24 10.59
CA GLN A 35 16.61 13.17 9.61
C GLN A 35 16.11 11.87 10.24
N ILE A 36 14.97 11.37 9.77
CA ILE A 36 14.49 10.06 10.17
C ILE A 36 15.34 9.02 9.44
N SER A 37 16.33 8.47 10.16
CA SER A 37 17.25 7.45 9.64
C SER A 37 16.81 6.02 9.90
N ALA A 38 15.61 5.81 10.46
CA ALA A 38 15.09 4.50 10.83
C ALA A 38 13.59 4.39 10.52
N CYS A 39 13.18 3.22 10.05
CA CYS A 39 11.77 2.90 9.77
C CYS A 39 10.97 2.55 11.03
N GLY A 40 11.65 2.28 12.15
CA GLY A 40 11.01 1.76 13.36
C GLY A 40 10.59 0.29 13.22
N ASN A 41 10.20 -0.31 14.34
CA ASN A 41 9.72 -1.70 14.36
C ASN A 41 8.33 -1.79 13.70
N PRO A 42 8.17 -2.53 12.60
CA PRO A 42 6.89 -2.62 11.90
C PRO A 42 5.88 -3.57 12.58
N GLY A 43 6.30 -4.28 13.63
CA GLY A 43 5.47 -5.27 14.33
C GLY A 43 5.55 -6.68 13.73
N VAL A 44 4.84 -7.60 14.37
CA VAL A 44 4.73 -9.00 13.97
C VAL A 44 3.26 -9.32 13.70
N PRO A 45 2.89 -9.80 12.50
CA PRO A 45 1.51 -10.17 12.22
C PRO A 45 1.08 -11.39 13.07
N PRO A 46 -0.22 -11.58 13.32
CA PRO A 46 -0.72 -12.80 13.94
C PRO A 46 -0.19 -14.05 13.23
N LYS A 47 0.25 -15.06 13.98
CA LYS A 47 0.87 -16.28 13.44
C LYS A 47 2.18 -16.07 12.66
N GLY A 48 2.72 -14.84 12.67
CA GLY A 48 3.99 -14.50 12.03
C GLY A 48 5.19 -14.67 12.95
N ILE A 49 6.36 -14.72 12.33
CA ILE A 49 7.68 -14.71 12.94
C ILE A 49 8.48 -13.62 12.25
N LEU A 50 9.04 -12.70 13.04
CA LEU A 50 9.94 -11.66 12.55
C LEU A 50 11.38 -12.00 12.91
N VAL A 51 12.25 -11.98 11.90
CA VAL A 51 13.71 -12.12 12.05
C VAL A 51 14.38 -10.83 11.65
N GLY A 52 15.04 -10.19 12.60
CA GLY A 52 15.72 -8.90 12.46
C GLY A 52 15.41 -7.98 13.64
N THR A 53 16.42 -7.26 14.09
CA THR A 53 16.32 -6.39 15.28
C THR A 53 16.76 -4.96 15.01
N ARG A 54 17.23 -4.68 13.80
CA ARG A 54 17.67 -3.35 13.35
C ARG A 54 16.72 -2.84 12.28
N PHE A 55 16.40 -1.54 12.32
CA PHE A 55 15.38 -0.91 11.51
C PHE A 55 15.86 0.42 10.90
N ASN A 56 17.17 0.60 10.74
CA ASN A 56 17.75 1.77 10.10
C ASN A 56 17.64 1.65 8.57
N VAL A 57 17.78 2.77 7.87
CA VAL A 57 17.88 2.78 6.41
C VAL A 57 18.98 1.82 5.95
N GLY A 58 18.63 0.93 5.02
CA GLY A 58 19.47 -0.14 4.49
C GLY A 58 19.34 -1.49 5.25
N ASP A 59 18.78 -1.51 6.45
CA ASP A 59 18.53 -2.76 7.18
C ASP A 59 17.40 -3.56 6.53
N LYS A 60 17.51 -4.89 6.64
CA LYS A 60 16.55 -5.86 6.12
C LYS A 60 16.01 -6.72 7.26
N ILE A 61 14.73 -6.99 7.20
CA ILE A 61 14.02 -7.89 8.10
C ILE A 61 13.29 -8.96 7.30
N HIS A 62 13.06 -10.13 7.90
CA HIS A 62 12.39 -11.25 7.26
C HIS A 62 11.19 -11.69 8.07
N TYR A 63 10.16 -12.07 7.37
CA TYR A 63 8.94 -12.66 7.93
C TYR A 63 8.78 -14.09 7.45
N SER A 64 8.26 -14.91 8.32
CA SER A 64 7.75 -16.26 8.04
C SER A 64 6.51 -16.51 8.87
N CYS A 65 5.78 -17.55 8.56
CA CYS A 65 4.59 -17.95 9.32
C CYS A 65 4.85 -19.24 10.11
N VAL A 66 4.12 -19.43 11.20
CA VAL A 66 4.11 -20.72 11.91
C VAL A 66 3.48 -21.81 11.04
N THR A 67 3.76 -23.07 11.36
CA THR A 67 3.24 -24.23 10.62
C THR A 67 1.71 -24.18 10.47
N GLY A 68 1.20 -24.49 9.27
CA GLY A 68 -0.22 -24.42 8.91
C GLY A 68 -0.68 -23.05 8.42
N TYR A 69 0.24 -22.11 8.27
CA TYR A 69 -0.05 -20.77 7.75
C TYR A 69 0.90 -20.42 6.59
N VAL A 70 0.35 -19.78 5.57
CA VAL A 70 1.07 -19.28 4.38
C VAL A 70 1.27 -17.79 4.51
N LEU A 71 2.44 -17.31 4.07
CA LEU A 71 2.76 -15.88 4.09
C LEU A 71 2.27 -15.21 2.81
N ASP A 72 1.38 -14.23 2.97
CA ASP A 72 0.94 -13.34 1.92
C ASP A 72 1.62 -11.98 2.04
N GLY A 73 2.31 -11.58 1.00
CA GLY A 73 3.12 -10.38 0.94
C GLY A 73 4.59 -10.66 0.64
N HIS A 74 5.44 -9.66 0.87
CA HIS A 74 6.88 -9.82 0.65
C HIS A 74 7.53 -10.40 1.92
N PRO A 75 8.27 -11.52 1.82
CA PRO A 75 8.89 -12.14 3.00
C PRO A 75 10.05 -11.32 3.58
N GLN A 76 10.66 -10.43 2.79
CA GLN A 76 11.73 -9.53 3.23
C GLN A 76 11.30 -8.08 3.04
N LEU A 77 11.43 -7.27 4.08
CA LEU A 77 11.28 -5.83 3.99
C LEU A 77 12.63 -5.15 4.15
N THR A 78 12.86 -4.11 3.33
CA THR A 78 14.06 -3.26 3.41
C THR A 78 13.64 -1.85 3.82
N CYS A 79 14.32 -1.27 4.79
CA CYS A 79 14.12 0.11 5.16
C CYS A 79 14.80 1.02 4.12
N VAL A 80 14.03 1.84 3.42
CA VAL A 80 14.50 2.71 2.34
C VAL A 80 14.21 4.17 2.64
N THR A 81 14.94 5.07 2.01
CA THR A 81 14.66 6.51 2.08
C THR A 81 13.55 6.88 1.10
N ASN A 82 12.61 7.70 1.58
CA ASN A 82 11.59 8.33 0.76
C ASN A 82 11.71 9.84 0.92
N ALA A 83 11.73 10.58 -0.21
CA ALA A 83 11.96 12.04 -0.22
C ALA A 83 10.90 12.83 0.58
N GLU A 84 9.67 12.30 0.67
CA GLU A 84 8.55 12.97 1.34
C GLU A 84 8.33 12.51 2.77
N LYS A 85 8.65 11.25 3.10
CA LYS A 85 8.30 10.58 4.36
C LYS A 85 9.51 10.20 5.21
N GLY A 86 10.73 10.44 4.73
CA GLY A 86 11.96 10.01 5.40
C GLY A 86 12.22 8.51 5.22
N ALA A 87 12.41 7.76 6.31
CA ALA A 87 12.63 6.31 6.26
C ALA A 87 11.30 5.54 6.27
N VAL A 88 11.11 4.65 5.32
CA VAL A 88 9.89 3.82 5.18
C VAL A 88 10.26 2.39 4.76
N TRP A 89 9.45 1.41 5.13
CA TRP A 89 9.56 0.06 4.60
C TRP A 89 9.10 0.00 3.15
N ASP A 90 9.84 -0.71 2.30
CA ASP A 90 9.58 -0.85 0.85
C ASP A 90 8.28 -1.59 0.54
N PHE A 91 7.86 -2.50 1.43
CA PHE A 91 6.60 -3.24 1.34
C PHE A 91 5.83 -3.16 2.66
N PRO A 92 4.52 -3.44 2.66
CA PRO A 92 3.74 -3.55 3.89
C PRO A 92 4.14 -4.80 4.68
N VAL A 93 3.83 -4.81 5.97
CA VAL A 93 3.96 -6.03 6.78
C VAL A 93 3.11 -7.12 6.15
N PRO A 94 3.69 -8.30 5.85
CA PRO A 94 2.93 -9.41 5.30
C PRO A 94 1.92 -9.94 6.31
N ILE A 95 0.96 -10.73 5.85
CA ILE A 95 0.00 -11.43 6.70
C ILE A 95 0.24 -12.94 6.64
N CYS A 96 -0.18 -13.65 7.68
CA CYS A 96 -0.16 -15.10 7.70
C CYS A 96 -1.61 -15.60 7.68
N ARG A 97 -2.05 -16.15 6.54
CA ARG A 97 -3.36 -16.79 6.40
C ARG A 97 -3.26 -18.29 6.58
N ALA A 98 -4.35 -18.95 6.96
CA ALA A 98 -4.40 -20.41 7.01
C ALA A 98 -4.28 -21.00 5.58
N GLU A 99 -3.65 -22.17 5.44
CA GLU A 99 -3.41 -22.81 4.12
C GLU A 99 -4.69 -23.11 3.33
N ASP A 100 -5.81 -23.28 4.00
CA ASP A 100 -7.12 -23.60 3.42
C ASP A 100 -7.95 -22.37 3.04
N THR A 101 -7.46 -21.16 3.29
CA THR A 101 -8.15 -19.92 2.92
C THR A 101 -7.83 -19.50 1.47
N CYS A 102 -8.76 -18.77 0.86
CA CYS A 102 -8.59 -18.22 -0.49
C CYS A 102 -7.67 -16.98 -0.49
N GLY A 103 -7.09 -16.71 -1.65
CA GLY A 103 -6.18 -15.58 -1.85
C GLY A 103 -4.78 -16.02 -2.27
N ASP A 104 -3.93 -15.05 -2.59
CA ASP A 104 -2.55 -15.30 -3.00
C ASP A 104 -1.70 -14.02 -2.99
N THR A 105 -0.37 -14.19 -3.02
CA THR A 105 0.56 -13.10 -3.32
C THR A 105 0.91 -13.11 -4.80
N LEU A 106 0.47 -12.09 -5.51
CA LEU A 106 0.63 -11.94 -6.95
C LEU A 106 1.83 -11.06 -7.28
N ARG A 107 2.67 -11.55 -8.18
CA ARG A 107 3.86 -10.86 -8.67
C ARG A 107 3.83 -10.84 -10.19
N GLY A 108 4.30 -9.76 -10.78
CA GLY A 108 4.36 -9.61 -12.23
C GLY A 108 3.69 -8.34 -12.72
N SER A 109 3.90 -8.04 -14.00
CA SER A 109 3.43 -6.80 -14.62
C SER A 109 1.93 -6.76 -14.87
N SER A 110 1.23 -7.89 -14.83
CA SER A 110 -0.23 -7.95 -15.03
C SER A 110 -0.78 -9.32 -14.64
N GLY A 111 -2.08 -9.37 -14.36
CA GLY A 111 -2.80 -10.60 -14.07
C GLY A 111 -4.29 -10.38 -13.87
N ILE A 112 -4.97 -11.44 -13.51
CA ILE A 112 -6.41 -11.47 -13.25
C ILE A 112 -6.61 -11.93 -11.80
N ILE A 113 -7.52 -11.29 -11.10
CA ILE A 113 -8.01 -11.67 -9.78
C ILE A 113 -9.52 -11.86 -9.87
N SER A 114 -10.03 -12.91 -9.26
CA SER A 114 -11.48 -13.12 -9.16
C SER A 114 -11.85 -13.68 -7.79
N SER A 115 -13.07 -13.42 -7.36
CA SER A 115 -13.67 -14.07 -6.21
C SER A 115 -13.73 -15.60 -6.39
N PRO A 116 -13.79 -16.36 -5.30
CA PRO A 116 -13.94 -17.82 -5.38
C PRO A 116 -15.11 -18.22 -6.27
N ASN A 117 -14.95 -19.31 -7.02
CA ASN A 117 -15.94 -19.89 -7.94
C ASN A 117 -16.38 -19.01 -9.13
N PHE A 118 -15.87 -17.78 -9.26
CA PHE A 118 -16.23 -16.92 -10.40
C PHE A 118 -16.06 -17.69 -11.74
N PRO A 119 -17.00 -17.62 -12.68
CA PRO A 119 -18.19 -16.77 -12.76
C PRO A 119 -19.45 -17.33 -12.05
N SER A 120 -19.35 -18.44 -11.33
CA SER A 120 -20.41 -18.91 -10.42
C SER A 120 -20.42 -18.11 -9.12
N GLU A 121 -21.44 -18.32 -8.28
CA GLU A 121 -21.57 -17.65 -7.01
C GLU A 121 -20.43 -18.02 -6.03
N TYR A 122 -19.92 -17.02 -5.31
CA TYR A 122 -18.97 -17.25 -4.22
C TYR A 122 -19.64 -18.02 -3.06
N TYR A 123 -18.84 -18.58 -2.17
CA TYR A 123 -19.37 -19.27 -0.98
C TYR A 123 -19.50 -18.31 0.21
N ASN A 124 -20.41 -18.65 1.12
CA ASN A 124 -20.62 -17.91 2.36
C ASN A 124 -19.40 -18.00 3.28
N SER A 125 -19.21 -17.00 4.12
CA SER A 125 -18.09 -16.90 5.07
C SER A 125 -16.73 -16.99 4.38
N ALA A 126 -16.63 -16.44 3.17
CA ALA A 126 -15.37 -16.26 2.48
C ALA A 126 -14.53 -15.17 3.19
N ASP A 127 -13.23 -15.44 3.33
CA ASP A 127 -12.24 -14.53 3.89
C ASP A 127 -10.97 -14.69 3.05
N CYS A 128 -10.89 -13.92 1.96
CA CYS A 128 -9.87 -14.06 0.93
C CYS A 128 -8.99 -12.82 0.87
N THR A 129 -7.68 -13.01 0.89
CA THR A 129 -6.75 -11.88 0.73
C THR A 129 -5.81 -12.09 -0.45
N TRP A 130 -5.75 -11.11 -1.35
CA TRP A 130 -4.74 -11.03 -2.40
C TRP A 130 -3.84 -9.85 -2.16
N THR A 131 -2.53 -10.07 -2.24
CA THR A 131 -1.53 -9.01 -2.19
C THR A 131 -0.80 -8.94 -3.54
N ILE A 132 -0.98 -7.84 -4.27
CA ILE A 132 -0.27 -7.59 -5.52
C ILE A 132 0.98 -6.79 -5.20
N LEU A 133 2.12 -7.25 -5.71
CA LEU A 133 3.43 -6.62 -5.50
C LEU A 133 4.04 -6.25 -6.85
N ALA A 134 4.39 -5.00 -7.02
CA ALA A 134 5.17 -4.49 -8.15
C ALA A 134 6.61 -4.15 -7.71
N ASP A 135 7.47 -3.81 -8.66
CA ASP A 135 8.82 -3.37 -8.36
C ASP A 135 8.82 -2.02 -7.62
N PRO A 136 9.84 -1.75 -6.79
CA PRO A 136 9.98 -0.46 -6.12
C PRO A 136 9.97 0.70 -7.12
N GLY A 137 9.10 1.67 -6.89
CA GLY A 137 8.90 2.82 -7.77
C GLY A 137 7.80 2.65 -8.81
N ASP A 138 7.19 1.47 -8.93
CA ASP A 138 6.05 1.25 -9.80
C ASP A 138 4.72 1.48 -9.06
N THR A 139 3.65 1.64 -9.82
CA THR A 139 2.27 1.70 -9.33
C THR A 139 1.46 0.56 -9.94
N ILE A 140 0.34 0.22 -9.29
CA ILE A 140 -0.56 -0.83 -9.74
C ILE A 140 -1.90 -0.21 -10.09
N SER A 141 -2.42 -0.52 -11.27
CA SER A 141 -3.78 -0.20 -11.67
C SER A 141 -4.63 -1.47 -11.66
N ILE A 142 -5.81 -1.41 -11.05
CA ILE A 142 -6.80 -2.49 -11.07
C ILE A 142 -8.09 -2.01 -11.73
N ILE A 143 -8.63 -2.81 -12.65
CA ILE A 143 -9.84 -2.53 -13.42
C ILE A 143 -10.79 -3.72 -13.25
N PHE A 144 -11.94 -3.47 -12.66
CA PHE A 144 -12.98 -4.49 -12.51
C PHE A 144 -13.73 -4.69 -13.81
N THR A 145 -13.93 -5.94 -14.20
CA THR A 145 -14.72 -6.34 -15.37
C THR A 145 -16.10 -6.86 -14.99
N ASP A 146 -16.25 -7.31 -13.75
CA ASP A 146 -17.52 -7.73 -13.15
C ASP A 146 -17.48 -7.46 -11.64
N PHE A 147 -18.61 -7.07 -11.04
CA PHE A 147 -18.72 -6.84 -9.60
C PHE A 147 -20.18 -7.00 -9.15
N GLN A 148 -20.45 -8.03 -8.34
CA GLN A 148 -21.76 -8.33 -7.80
C GLN A 148 -21.61 -8.97 -6.43
N THR A 149 -21.85 -8.22 -5.38
CA THR A 149 -21.81 -8.67 -3.98
C THR A 149 -23.11 -8.30 -3.26
N GLU A 150 -23.39 -8.92 -2.14
CA GLU A 150 -24.50 -8.50 -1.27
C GLU A 150 -24.21 -7.12 -0.70
N GLU A 151 -25.07 -6.15 -1.03
CA GLU A 151 -24.88 -4.77 -0.61
C GLU A 151 -24.91 -4.64 0.91
N LYS A 152 -23.89 -4.00 1.51
CA LYS A 152 -23.70 -3.75 2.95
C LYS A 152 -23.27 -4.94 3.81
N TYR A 153 -23.34 -6.15 3.31
CA TYR A 153 -22.98 -7.35 4.07
C TYR A 153 -21.67 -7.96 3.58
N ASP A 154 -21.54 -8.09 2.27
CA ASP A 154 -20.33 -8.58 1.63
C ASP A 154 -19.54 -7.42 1.03
N TYR A 155 -18.23 -7.44 1.19
CA TYR A 155 -17.41 -6.33 0.71
C TYR A 155 -16.03 -6.77 0.24
N LEU A 156 -15.48 -5.97 -0.65
CA LEU A 156 -14.09 -6.00 -1.04
C LEU A 156 -13.40 -4.73 -0.51
N GLU A 157 -12.47 -4.90 0.39
CA GLU A 157 -11.59 -3.86 0.89
C GLU A 157 -10.35 -3.78 0.02
N VAL A 158 -9.95 -2.58 -0.40
CA VAL A 158 -8.74 -2.34 -1.20
C VAL A 158 -7.85 -1.35 -0.47
N GLU A 159 -6.65 -1.80 -0.11
CA GLU A 159 -5.62 -1.01 0.55
C GLU A 159 -4.44 -0.70 -0.39
N GLY A 160 -3.76 0.42 -0.18
CA GLY A 160 -2.59 0.85 -0.96
C GLY A 160 -2.90 1.88 -2.04
N SER A 161 -4.11 2.45 -2.03
CA SER A 161 -4.58 3.52 -2.91
C SER A 161 -4.75 4.86 -2.16
N GLU A 162 -5.35 5.83 -2.82
CA GLU A 162 -5.79 7.11 -2.25
C GLU A 162 -7.29 7.27 -2.48
N PRO A 163 -8.15 7.30 -1.47
CA PRO A 163 -7.84 7.19 -0.04
C PRO A 163 -7.19 5.84 0.34
N PRO A 164 -6.53 5.75 1.52
CA PRO A 164 -5.70 4.58 1.87
C PRO A 164 -6.47 3.26 1.91
N THR A 165 -7.78 3.30 2.12
CA THR A 165 -8.67 2.14 2.12
C THR A 165 -9.95 2.47 1.39
N ILE A 166 -10.34 1.64 0.44
CA ILE A 166 -11.59 1.70 -0.34
C ILE A 166 -12.44 0.48 -0.01
N TRP A 167 -13.72 0.70 0.27
CA TRP A 167 -14.70 -0.35 0.53
C TRP A 167 -15.68 -0.44 -0.62
N LEU A 168 -15.79 -1.61 -1.23
CA LEU A 168 -16.65 -1.88 -2.38
C LEU A 168 -17.69 -2.93 -2.03
N SER A 169 -18.95 -2.66 -2.33
CA SER A 169 -20.09 -3.56 -2.08
C SER A 169 -21.21 -3.25 -3.07
N GLY A 170 -22.09 -4.21 -3.33
CA GLY A 170 -23.25 -4.07 -4.21
C GLY A 170 -22.97 -4.53 -5.64
N MET A 171 -23.74 -3.97 -6.62
CA MET A 171 -23.79 -4.48 -7.99
C MET A 171 -23.19 -3.54 -9.03
N ASN A 172 -22.61 -2.44 -8.62
CA ASN A 172 -22.00 -1.49 -9.54
C ASN A 172 -20.53 -1.82 -9.74
N VAL A 173 -20.11 -1.97 -10.99
CA VAL A 173 -18.70 -2.16 -11.33
C VAL A 173 -17.91 -0.92 -10.89
N PRO A 174 -16.93 -1.07 -10.01
CA PRO A 174 -16.15 0.07 -9.50
C PRO A 174 -15.34 0.74 -10.62
N SER A 175 -15.09 2.05 -10.46
CA SER A 175 -14.13 2.76 -11.29
C SER A 175 -12.72 2.17 -11.10
N PRO A 176 -11.83 2.30 -12.10
CA PRO A 176 -10.45 1.86 -11.96
C PRO A 176 -9.77 2.46 -10.73
N ILE A 177 -9.03 1.63 -9.99
CA ILE A 177 -8.26 2.02 -8.80
C ILE A 177 -6.79 2.00 -9.16
N VAL A 178 -6.06 3.05 -8.78
CA VAL A 178 -4.61 3.14 -8.96
C VAL A 178 -3.96 3.25 -7.59
N SER A 179 -2.93 2.44 -7.35
CA SER A 179 -2.16 2.51 -6.12
C SER A 179 -1.30 3.78 -6.09
N ASN A 180 -1.04 4.29 -4.90
CA ASN A 180 -0.01 5.29 -4.65
C ASN A 180 1.29 4.66 -4.12
N LYS A 181 1.40 3.34 -4.21
CA LYS A 181 2.51 2.50 -3.75
C LYS A 181 2.77 1.38 -4.75
N ASN A 182 3.87 0.66 -4.59
CA ASN A 182 4.22 -0.53 -5.36
C ASN A 182 3.49 -1.80 -4.90
N TRP A 183 2.39 -1.65 -4.17
CA TRP A 183 1.56 -2.76 -3.75
C TRP A 183 0.09 -2.35 -3.65
N LEU A 184 -0.82 -3.33 -3.83
CA LEU A 184 -2.24 -3.29 -3.48
C LEU A 184 -2.60 -4.55 -2.73
N ARG A 185 -3.43 -4.44 -1.71
CA ARG A 185 -4.04 -5.58 -1.00
C ARG A 185 -5.54 -5.53 -1.18
N LEU A 186 -6.11 -6.65 -1.55
CA LEU A 186 -7.55 -6.85 -1.69
C LEU A 186 -7.97 -7.86 -0.62
N HIS A 187 -8.98 -7.51 0.17
CA HIS A 187 -9.54 -8.38 1.19
C HIS A 187 -11.05 -8.52 0.97
N PHE A 188 -11.48 -9.70 0.57
CA PHE A 188 -12.87 -10.03 0.26
C PHE A 188 -13.50 -10.83 1.39
N VAL A 189 -14.54 -10.28 1.99
CA VAL A 189 -15.23 -10.87 3.13
C VAL A 189 -16.71 -10.99 2.80
N THR A 190 -17.28 -12.17 3.10
CA THR A 190 -18.71 -12.44 2.95
C THR A 190 -19.30 -12.97 4.23
N ASP A 191 -20.58 -12.69 4.44
CA ASP A 191 -21.32 -13.23 5.59
C ASP A 191 -21.80 -14.67 5.36
N SER A 192 -22.71 -15.16 6.18
CA SER A 192 -23.20 -16.54 6.14
C SER A 192 -24.47 -16.72 5.29
N ASN A 193 -24.95 -15.65 4.65
CA ASN A 193 -26.22 -15.67 3.95
C ASN A 193 -26.03 -15.59 2.42
N HIS A 194 -26.73 -14.81 1.73
CA HIS A 194 -26.83 -14.73 0.30
C HIS A 194 -25.50 -14.80 -0.47
N ARG A 195 -25.54 -15.32 -1.66
CA ARG A 195 -24.39 -15.47 -2.55
C ARG A 195 -24.65 -14.75 -3.85
N TYR A 196 -23.62 -14.15 -4.38
CA TYR A 196 -23.65 -13.48 -5.67
C TYR A 196 -22.46 -13.93 -6.53
N ARG A 197 -22.40 -13.41 -7.73
CA ARG A 197 -21.39 -13.79 -8.72
C ARG A 197 -19.98 -13.39 -8.30
N GLY A 198 -19.85 -12.39 -7.42
CA GLY A 198 -18.58 -11.89 -6.95
C GLY A 198 -17.95 -10.90 -7.92
N PHE A 199 -16.65 -10.99 -8.10
CA PHE A 199 -15.94 -10.04 -8.94
C PHE A 199 -14.86 -10.70 -9.81
N SER A 200 -14.54 -10.02 -10.91
CA SER A 200 -13.34 -10.25 -11.70
C SER A 200 -12.66 -8.92 -12.00
N ALA A 201 -11.36 -8.88 -11.90
CA ALA A 201 -10.56 -7.69 -12.13
C ALA A 201 -9.23 -8.02 -12.81
N HIS A 202 -8.75 -7.10 -13.65
CA HIS A 202 -7.42 -7.14 -14.23
C HIS A 202 -6.54 -6.13 -13.48
N TYR A 203 -5.34 -6.55 -13.08
CA TYR A 203 -4.34 -5.64 -12.57
C TYR A 203 -3.18 -5.48 -13.54
N GLN A 204 -2.54 -4.31 -13.50
CA GLN A 204 -1.36 -3.99 -14.27
C GLN A 204 -0.42 -3.12 -13.45
N GLY A 205 0.85 -3.56 -13.31
CA GLY A 205 1.94 -2.74 -12.81
C GLY A 205 2.39 -1.76 -13.89
N LYS A 206 2.59 -0.49 -13.53
CA LYS A 206 3.08 0.56 -14.44
C LYS A 206 4.26 1.26 -13.82
N PRO A 207 5.38 1.48 -14.57
CA PRO A 207 6.45 2.34 -14.12
C PRO A 207 5.91 3.76 -13.85
N LEU A 208 6.29 4.36 -12.71
CA LEU A 208 5.96 5.75 -12.37
C LEU A 208 6.51 6.75 -13.41
N PHE A 209 7.62 6.38 -14.07
CA PHE A 209 8.23 7.17 -15.12
C PHE A 209 8.29 6.35 -16.42
N GLN A 210 7.35 6.60 -17.34
CA GLN A 210 7.58 6.27 -18.72
C GLN A 210 8.59 7.29 -19.27
N SER A 211 9.85 6.88 -19.41
CA SER A 211 10.79 7.63 -20.27
C SER A 211 10.15 7.76 -21.66
N PRO A 212 10.08 8.98 -22.25
CA PRO A 212 9.59 9.10 -23.61
C PRO A 212 10.48 8.25 -24.51
N GLN A 213 9.90 7.23 -25.14
CA GLN A 213 10.60 6.44 -26.15
C GLN A 213 11.04 7.41 -27.24
N ARG A 214 12.34 7.65 -27.32
CA ARG A 214 12.93 8.33 -28.49
C ARG A 214 12.68 7.41 -29.68
N HIS A 215 11.69 7.78 -30.51
CA HIS A 215 11.61 7.26 -31.84
C HIS A 215 12.90 7.68 -32.56
N LEU A 216 13.87 6.78 -32.63
CA LEU A 216 14.98 6.85 -33.57
C LEU A 216 14.39 6.69 -34.97
N GLY A 217 14.01 7.84 -35.56
CA GLY A 217 13.70 7.90 -36.97
C GLY A 217 14.93 7.49 -37.77
N ARG A 218 14.90 6.30 -38.36
CA ARG A 218 15.87 5.93 -39.40
C ARG A 218 15.59 6.79 -40.62
N SER A 219 16.40 7.82 -40.81
CA SER A 219 16.54 8.50 -42.12
C SER A 219 17.15 7.50 -43.10
N PHE A 220 16.35 7.01 -44.03
CA PHE A 220 16.90 6.40 -45.24
C PHE A 220 17.38 7.53 -46.17
N LEU A 221 18.67 7.69 -46.29
CA LEU A 221 19.30 8.43 -47.38
C LEU A 221 19.28 7.51 -48.61
N THR A 222 18.47 7.85 -49.61
CA THR A 222 18.56 7.32 -50.96
C THR A 222 19.57 8.19 -51.73
N THR A 223 20.62 7.58 -52.18
CA THR A 223 21.45 8.06 -53.33
C THR A 223 20.94 7.40 -54.59
#